data_759cef8de7024c9d744a7d6434bc2988
#
_entry.id   759cef8de7024c9d744a7d6434bc2988
#
_cell.length_a   1.000
_cell.length_b   1.000
_cell.length_c   1.000
_cell.angle_alpha   90.00
_cell.angle_beta   90.00
_cell.angle_gamma   90.00
#
_symmetry.space_group_name_H-M   'P 1'
#
loop_
_entity.id
_entity.type
_entity.pdbx_description
1 polymer ?
#
loop_
_entity_poly.entity_id
_entity_poly.type
_entity_poly.pdbx_seq_one_letter_code
_entity_poly.pdbx_strand_id
1 'polypeptide(L)'
;MHQNKDIRWIQRFRNFNKAFSQLKKFIDKHELNELEKQGLIKAFEYTYELGWNTLKDYFEYQGNKDINGSRDAINEAFKLNLIEDGKGWMQMFKDRNQTSHSYNEVTASEISQNIFEIYFHLFTALQLKMQSLLENNESELFK
;
A
#
# COMPACT_ATOMS: atom_id res chain seq x y z
N MET A 1 12.05 0.82 -30.34
CA MET A 1 12.73 -0.19 -29.51
C MET A 1 12.33 -0.04 -28.06
N HIS A 2 12.14 -1.15 -27.41
CA HIS A 2 11.55 -1.16 -26.09
C HIS A 2 12.44 -1.79 -25.05
N GLN A 3 13.75 -1.72 -25.26
CA GLN A 3 14.71 -2.29 -24.33
C GLN A 3 14.65 -1.64 -22.95
N ASN A 4 14.26 -0.38 -22.90
CA ASN A 4 14.28 0.39 -21.66
C ASN A 4 12.89 0.54 -21.05
N LYS A 5 12.12 -0.54 -21.07
CA LYS A 5 10.82 -0.51 -20.39
C LYS A 5 11.02 -0.23 -18.92
N ASP A 6 10.21 0.68 -18.41
CA ASP A 6 10.24 1.00 -16.99
C ASP A 6 9.55 -0.11 -16.21
N ILE A 7 10.33 -0.85 -15.44
CA ILE A 7 9.83 -1.95 -14.61
C ILE A 7 9.86 -1.59 -13.12
N ARG A 8 10.10 -0.33 -12.78
CA ARG A 8 10.21 0.08 -11.37
C ARG A 8 8.94 -0.24 -10.60
N TRP A 9 7.77 -0.03 -11.20
CA TRP A 9 6.52 -0.30 -10.50
C TRP A 9 6.37 -1.81 -10.21
N ILE A 10 6.85 -2.67 -11.10
CA ILE A 10 6.80 -4.12 -10.91
C ILE A 10 7.71 -4.53 -9.75
N GLN A 11 8.91 -3.99 -9.71
CA GLN A 11 9.86 -4.24 -8.61
C GLN A 11 9.30 -3.72 -7.29
N ARG A 12 8.71 -2.52 -7.30
CA ARG A 12 8.10 -1.93 -6.12
C ARG A 12 6.90 -2.78 -5.65
N PHE A 13 6.11 -3.25 -6.58
CA PHE A 13 4.98 -4.12 -6.27
C PHE A 13 5.43 -5.42 -5.61
N ARG A 14 6.51 -6.01 -6.09
CA ARG A 14 7.08 -7.20 -5.45
C ARG A 14 7.51 -6.93 -4.01
N ASN A 15 8.10 -5.78 -3.77
CA ASN A 15 8.48 -5.35 -2.43
C ASN A 15 7.25 -5.09 -1.56
N PHE A 16 6.21 -4.49 -2.13
CA PHE A 16 4.93 -4.32 -1.45
C PHE A 16 4.37 -5.68 -1.00
N ASN A 17 4.39 -6.66 -1.89
CA ASN A 17 3.89 -8.00 -1.57
C ASN A 17 4.66 -8.63 -0.40
N LYS A 18 5.97 -8.45 -0.34
CA LYS A 18 6.79 -8.93 0.77
C LYS A 18 6.41 -8.25 2.09
N ALA A 19 6.28 -6.93 2.07
CA ALA A 19 5.90 -6.17 3.25
C ALA A 19 4.50 -6.56 3.71
N PHE A 20 3.56 -6.70 2.78
CA PHE A 20 2.19 -7.07 3.08
C PHE A 20 2.11 -8.49 3.68
N SER A 21 2.95 -9.41 3.20
CA SER A 21 2.99 -10.76 3.78
C SER A 21 3.47 -10.75 5.23
N GLN A 22 4.38 -9.83 5.58
CA GLN A 22 4.80 -9.65 6.98
C GLN A 22 3.66 -9.07 7.83
N LEU A 23 2.96 -8.07 7.30
CA LEU A 23 1.80 -7.50 7.97
C LEU A 23 0.75 -8.58 8.24
N LYS A 24 0.51 -9.43 7.26
CA LYS A 24 -0.47 -10.51 7.36
C LYS A 24 -0.18 -11.47 8.50
N LYS A 25 1.08 -11.69 8.86
CA LYS A 25 1.44 -12.56 9.99
C LYS A 25 0.85 -12.03 11.30
N PHE A 26 0.86 -10.71 11.49
CA PHE A 26 0.24 -10.09 12.67
C PHE A 26 -1.28 -10.23 12.62
N ILE A 27 -1.87 -10.02 11.45
CA ILE A 27 -3.32 -10.17 11.27
C ILE A 27 -3.75 -11.62 11.60
N ASP A 28 -2.99 -12.60 11.13
CA ASP A 28 -3.28 -14.03 11.35
C ASP A 28 -3.11 -14.41 12.81
N LYS A 29 -2.18 -13.78 13.52
CA LYS A 29 -2.00 -14.03 14.95
C LYS A 29 -3.19 -13.52 15.75
N HIS A 30 -3.80 -12.43 15.34
CA HIS A 30 -5.07 -11.92 15.83
C HIS A 30 -5.00 -11.24 17.20
N GLU A 31 -4.52 -11.91 18.25
CA GLU A 31 -4.37 -11.33 19.57
C GLU A 31 -2.92 -10.92 19.79
N LEU A 32 -2.69 -9.61 19.94
CA LEU A 32 -1.35 -9.05 20.01
C LEU A 32 -1.09 -8.40 21.36
N ASN A 33 0.08 -8.67 21.93
CA ASN A 33 0.57 -7.92 23.09
C ASN A 33 1.10 -6.55 22.66
N GLU A 34 1.57 -5.73 23.61
CA GLU A 34 2.03 -4.38 23.31
C GLU A 34 3.21 -4.34 22.34
N LEU A 35 4.18 -5.25 22.51
CA LEU A 35 5.34 -5.30 21.61
C LEU A 35 4.91 -5.71 20.21
N GLU A 36 3.98 -6.64 20.11
CA GLU A 36 3.46 -7.09 18.82
C GLU A 36 2.66 -6.00 18.12
N LYS A 37 1.92 -5.18 18.88
CA LYS A 37 1.23 -4.02 18.30
C LYS A 37 2.22 -3.03 17.68
N GLN A 38 3.36 -2.80 18.32
CA GLN A 38 4.40 -1.95 17.75
C GLN A 38 4.96 -2.57 16.46
N GLY A 39 5.14 -3.88 16.44
CA GLY A 39 5.55 -4.60 15.23
C GLY A 39 4.53 -4.49 14.11
N LEU A 40 3.25 -4.63 14.45
CA LEU A 40 2.14 -4.46 13.50
C LEU A 40 2.17 -3.07 12.87
N ILE A 41 2.33 -2.03 13.70
CA ILE A 41 2.36 -0.64 13.23
C ILE A 41 3.56 -0.44 12.30
N LYS A 42 4.72 -0.98 12.65
CA LYS A 42 5.89 -0.88 11.80
C LYS A 42 5.69 -1.57 10.45
N ALA A 43 5.11 -2.76 10.46
CA ALA A 43 4.78 -3.49 9.22
C ALA A 43 3.76 -2.70 8.39
N PHE A 44 2.79 -2.07 9.04
CA PHE A 44 1.84 -1.19 8.38
C PHE A 44 2.55 -0.02 7.70
N GLU A 45 3.47 0.64 8.39
CA GLU A 45 4.22 1.76 7.81
C GLU A 45 4.94 1.35 6.52
N TYR A 46 5.66 0.22 6.56
CA TYR A 46 6.37 -0.28 5.38
C TYR A 46 5.41 -0.62 4.24
N THR A 47 4.32 -1.29 4.57
CA THR A 47 3.33 -1.68 3.56
C THR A 47 2.71 -0.46 2.90
N TYR A 48 2.34 0.53 3.69
CA TYR A 48 1.77 1.78 3.18
C TYR A 48 2.75 2.50 2.25
N GLU A 49 4.01 2.65 2.69
CA GLU A 49 5.02 3.35 1.88
C GLU A 49 5.25 2.64 0.54
N LEU A 50 5.36 1.33 0.57
CA LEU A 50 5.55 0.56 -0.66
C LEU A 50 4.30 0.57 -1.53
N GLY A 51 3.12 0.59 -0.93
CA GLY A 51 1.87 0.64 -1.68
C GLY A 51 1.72 1.92 -2.49
N TRP A 52 1.87 3.08 -1.84
CA TRP A 52 1.69 4.34 -2.59
C TRP A 52 2.85 4.57 -3.57
N ASN A 53 4.06 4.11 -3.25
CA ASN A 53 5.17 4.20 -4.20
C ASN A 53 4.98 3.29 -5.42
N THR A 54 4.33 2.14 -5.23
CA THR A 54 3.92 1.28 -6.36
C THR A 54 2.98 2.06 -7.28
N LEU A 55 2.00 2.75 -6.72
CA LEU A 55 1.08 3.59 -7.50
C LEU A 55 1.83 4.69 -8.23
N LYS A 56 2.71 5.40 -7.53
CA LYS A 56 3.50 6.47 -8.13
C LYS A 56 4.32 5.95 -9.31
N ASP A 57 5.04 4.86 -9.10
CA ASP A 57 5.89 4.28 -10.14
C ASP A 57 5.05 3.80 -11.33
N TYR A 58 3.86 3.24 -11.06
CA TYR A 58 2.93 2.84 -12.11
C TYR A 58 2.47 4.04 -12.93
N PHE A 59 2.14 5.16 -12.27
CA PHE A 59 1.72 6.38 -12.97
C PHE A 59 2.85 6.95 -13.81
N GLU A 60 4.08 6.91 -13.32
CA GLU A 60 5.25 7.34 -14.09
C GLU A 60 5.43 6.46 -15.33
N TYR A 61 5.23 5.16 -15.18
CA TYR A 61 5.24 4.22 -16.29
C TYR A 61 4.18 4.58 -17.34
N GLN A 62 3.04 5.11 -16.90
CA GLN A 62 1.95 5.55 -17.77
C GLN A 62 2.18 6.96 -18.34
N GLY A 63 3.29 7.61 -18.00
CA GLY A 63 3.63 8.94 -18.48
C GLY A 63 3.30 10.10 -17.54
N ASN A 64 2.71 9.83 -16.38
CA ASN A 64 2.39 10.88 -15.41
C ASN A 64 3.50 10.97 -14.37
N LYS A 65 4.27 12.05 -14.43
CA LYS A 65 5.40 12.31 -13.53
C LYS A 65 5.10 13.38 -12.48
N ASP A 66 3.83 13.74 -12.32
CA ASP A 66 3.43 14.85 -11.44
C ASP A 66 3.01 14.40 -10.05
N ILE A 67 3.31 13.17 -9.68
CA ILE A 67 2.98 12.63 -8.36
C ILE A 67 4.08 13.00 -7.38
N ASN A 68 3.76 13.83 -6.39
CA ASN A 68 4.75 14.38 -5.45
C ASN A 68 4.73 13.75 -4.06
N GLY A 69 3.79 12.88 -3.78
CA GLY A 69 3.71 12.23 -2.47
C GLY A 69 2.54 11.28 -2.40
N SER A 70 2.32 10.70 -1.22
CA SER A 70 1.29 9.68 -1.05
C SER A 70 -0.12 10.21 -1.28
N ARG A 71 -0.40 11.45 -0.84
CA ARG A 71 -1.71 12.05 -1.05
C ARG A 71 -2.03 12.18 -2.53
N ASP A 72 -1.06 12.66 -3.32
CA ASP A 72 -1.23 12.78 -4.77
C ASP A 72 -1.46 11.41 -5.41
N ALA A 73 -0.68 10.41 -4.99
CA ALA A 73 -0.82 9.05 -5.52
C ALA A 73 -2.20 8.48 -5.22
N ILE A 74 -2.70 8.68 -4.01
CA ILE A 74 -4.04 8.22 -3.61
C ILE A 74 -5.12 8.91 -4.43
N ASN A 75 -5.03 10.23 -4.57
CA ASN A 75 -6.01 11.00 -5.35
C ASN A 75 -6.04 10.54 -6.82
N GLU A 76 -4.89 10.35 -7.42
CA GLU A 76 -4.81 9.88 -8.80
C GLU A 76 -5.34 8.46 -8.95
N ALA A 77 -5.01 7.59 -7.99
CA ALA A 77 -5.48 6.21 -8.00
C ALA A 77 -7.00 6.13 -7.90
N PHE A 78 -7.60 6.97 -7.07
CA PHE A 78 -9.06 7.04 -6.96
C PHE A 78 -9.68 7.56 -8.26
N LYS A 79 -9.10 8.61 -8.82
CA LYS A 79 -9.56 9.22 -10.07
C LYS A 79 -9.54 8.20 -11.23
N LEU A 80 -8.51 7.37 -11.28
CA LEU A 80 -8.32 6.37 -12.35
C LEU A 80 -8.87 4.99 -12.00
N ASN A 81 -9.62 4.88 -10.91
CA ASN A 81 -10.28 3.64 -10.48
C ASN A 81 -9.31 2.49 -10.13
N LEU A 82 -8.10 2.81 -9.72
CA LEU A 82 -7.19 1.80 -9.19
C LEU A 82 -7.52 1.46 -7.74
N ILE A 83 -8.13 2.39 -7.03
CA ILE A 83 -8.69 2.18 -5.69
C ILE A 83 -10.14 2.64 -5.70
N GLU A 84 -10.99 2.00 -4.89
CA GLU A 84 -12.41 2.34 -4.82
C GLU A 84 -12.74 3.14 -3.57
N ASP A 85 -12.13 2.81 -2.45
CA ASP A 85 -12.41 3.46 -1.16
C ASP A 85 -11.45 4.62 -0.92
N GLY A 86 -11.73 5.76 -1.56
CA GLY A 86 -10.90 6.95 -1.40
C GLY A 86 -10.90 7.49 0.02
N LYS A 87 -12.03 7.41 0.72
CA LYS A 87 -12.13 7.84 2.12
C LYS A 87 -11.28 6.98 3.05
N GLY A 88 -11.33 5.66 2.85
CA GLY A 88 -10.52 4.73 3.63
C GLY A 88 -9.03 4.97 3.43
N TRP A 89 -8.62 5.20 2.19
CA TRP A 89 -7.21 5.51 1.89
C TRP A 89 -6.77 6.84 2.48
N MET A 90 -7.64 7.87 2.48
CA MET A 90 -7.30 9.15 3.11
C MET A 90 -7.24 9.04 4.62
N GLN A 91 -8.09 8.21 5.23
CA GLN A 91 -8.00 7.91 6.66
C GLN A 91 -6.67 7.19 6.96
N MET A 92 -6.29 6.25 6.13
CA MET A 92 -5.02 5.53 6.24
C MET A 92 -3.83 6.50 6.14
N PHE A 93 -3.89 7.45 5.21
CA PHE A 93 -2.90 8.51 5.07
C PHE A 93 -2.74 9.28 6.39
N LYS A 94 -3.84 9.66 7.01
CA LYS A 94 -3.82 10.38 8.29
C LYS A 94 -3.25 9.51 9.41
N ASP A 95 -3.66 8.26 9.49
CA ASP A 95 -3.17 7.34 10.51
C ASP A 95 -1.68 7.05 10.32
N ARG A 96 -1.21 6.94 9.08
CA ARG A 96 0.22 6.78 8.82
C ARG A 96 1.01 7.97 9.39
N ASN A 97 0.49 9.18 9.25
CA ASN A 97 1.13 10.35 9.83
C ASN A 97 1.13 10.32 11.37
N GLN A 98 0.17 9.63 11.97
CA GLN A 98 0.07 9.50 13.42
C GLN A 98 0.92 8.36 13.99
N THR A 99 1.53 7.52 13.17
CA THR A 99 2.33 6.40 13.68
C THR A 99 3.56 6.86 14.45
N SER A 100 4.03 8.09 14.23
CA SER A 100 5.11 8.69 15.03
C SER A 100 4.70 8.90 16.49
N HIS A 101 3.41 8.85 16.81
CA HIS A 101 2.85 8.99 18.15
C HIS A 101 2.39 7.66 18.73
N SER A 102 2.83 6.54 18.17
CA SER A 102 2.42 5.19 18.61
C SER A 102 2.96 4.80 19.99
N TYR A 103 3.85 5.63 20.57
CA TYR A 103 4.24 5.48 21.96
C TYR A 103 3.04 5.69 22.92
N ASN A 104 2.02 6.40 22.47
CA ASN A 104 0.77 6.57 23.20
C ASN A 104 -0.10 5.36 22.96
N GLU A 105 -0.46 4.64 24.03
CA GLU A 105 -1.24 3.38 23.92
C GLU A 105 -2.60 3.58 23.27
N VAL A 106 -3.28 4.70 23.51
CA VAL A 106 -4.58 4.98 22.88
C VAL A 106 -4.40 5.11 21.38
N THR A 107 -3.42 5.90 20.95
CA THR A 107 -3.13 6.07 19.52
C THR A 107 -2.74 4.74 18.88
N ALA A 108 -1.86 3.96 19.52
CA ALA A 108 -1.44 2.65 19.02
C ALA A 108 -2.62 1.69 18.87
N SER A 109 -3.53 1.68 19.86
CA SER A 109 -4.69 0.81 19.83
C SER A 109 -5.67 1.20 18.73
N GLU A 110 -5.90 2.50 18.53
CA GLU A 110 -6.79 2.98 17.47
C GLU A 110 -6.25 2.64 16.09
N ILE A 111 -4.96 2.88 15.86
CA ILE A 111 -4.32 2.55 14.59
C ILE A 111 -4.37 1.04 14.35
N SER A 112 -4.03 0.25 15.37
CA SER A 112 -4.07 -1.22 15.28
C SER A 112 -5.45 -1.72 14.87
N GLN A 113 -6.49 -1.20 15.51
CA GLN A 113 -7.86 -1.57 15.20
C GLN A 113 -8.20 -1.25 13.75
N ASN A 114 -7.83 -0.07 13.28
CA ASN A 114 -8.07 0.34 11.89
C ASN A 114 -7.30 -0.53 10.89
N ILE A 115 -6.09 -0.95 11.25
CA ILE A 115 -5.31 -1.87 10.40
C ILE A 115 -6.08 -3.19 10.22
N PHE A 116 -6.56 -3.78 11.32
CA PHE A 116 -7.32 -5.03 11.27
C PHE A 116 -8.63 -4.88 10.51
N GLU A 117 -9.38 -3.82 10.76
CA GLU A 117 -10.75 -3.68 10.28
C GLU A 117 -10.86 -3.06 8.89
N ILE A 118 -9.91 -2.17 8.54
CA ILE A 118 -10.02 -1.37 7.32
C ILE A 118 -8.81 -1.55 6.42
N TYR A 119 -7.61 -1.24 6.92
CA TYR A 119 -6.44 -1.08 6.06
C TYR A 119 -5.94 -2.37 5.44
N PHE A 120 -6.03 -3.46 6.18
CA PHE A 120 -5.71 -4.78 5.63
C PHE A 120 -6.52 -5.06 4.37
N HIS A 121 -7.81 -4.73 4.39
CA HIS A 121 -8.69 -4.95 3.25
C HIS A 121 -8.37 -4.01 2.08
N LEU A 122 -7.96 -2.79 2.38
CA LEU A 122 -7.54 -1.83 1.34
C LEU A 122 -6.27 -2.32 0.64
N PHE A 123 -5.30 -2.83 1.40
CA PHE A 123 -4.09 -3.40 0.83
C PHE A 123 -4.39 -4.64 -0.01
N THR A 124 -5.30 -5.49 0.45
CA THR A 124 -5.72 -6.67 -0.30
C THR A 124 -6.30 -6.26 -1.66
N ALA A 125 -7.18 -5.27 -1.67
CA ALA A 125 -7.78 -4.76 -2.90
C ALA A 125 -6.73 -4.16 -3.84
N LEU A 126 -5.78 -3.41 -3.29
CA LEU A 126 -4.68 -2.85 -4.09
C LEU A 126 -3.83 -3.97 -4.69
N GLN A 127 -3.49 -4.98 -3.90
CA GLN A 127 -2.70 -6.12 -4.36
C GLN A 127 -3.37 -6.81 -5.55
N LEU A 128 -4.67 -7.06 -5.44
CA LEU A 128 -5.44 -7.70 -6.52
C LEU A 128 -5.45 -6.83 -7.77
N LYS A 129 -5.64 -5.53 -7.61
CA LYS A 129 -5.67 -4.59 -8.74
C LYS A 129 -4.32 -4.54 -9.45
N MET A 130 -3.24 -4.37 -8.70
CA MET A 130 -1.91 -4.29 -9.28
C MET A 130 -1.48 -5.62 -9.91
N GLN A 131 -1.88 -6.75 -9.32
CA GLN A 131 -1.64 -8.07 -9.90
C GLN A 131 -2.34 -8.19 -11.25
N SER A 132 -3.57 -7.73 -11.36
CA SER A 132 -4.33 -7.71 -12.60
C SER A 132 -3.62 -6.88 -13.68
N LEU A 133 -3.10 -5.71 -13.31
CA LEU A 133 -2.35 -4.85 -14.23
C LEU A 133 -1.04 -5.50 -14.66
N LEU A 134 -0.38 -6.21 -13.76
CA LEU A 134 0.86 -6.92 -14.07
C LEU A 134 0.60 -8.06 -15.09
N GLU A 135 -0.45 -8.82 -14.89
CA GLU A 135 -0.82 -9.92 -15.80
C GLU A 135 -1.17 -9.38 -17.18
N ASN A 136 -1.88 -8.26 -17.27
CA ASN A 136 -2.19 -7.63 -18.54
C ASN A 136 -0.92 -7.16 -19.25
N ASN A 137 0.03 -6.60 -18.51
CA ASN A 137 1.30 -6.16 -19.05
C ASN A 137 2.11 -7.34 -19.60
N GLU A 138 2.18 -8.44 -18.86
CA GLU A 138 2.87 -9.66 -19.31
C GLU A 138 2.20 -10.25 -20.54
N SER A 139 0.88 -10.27 -20.57
CA SER A 139 0.12 -10.77 -21.74
C SER A 139 0.46 -9.97 -23.00
N GLU A 140 0.58 -8.66 -22.90
CA GLU A 140 0.94 -7.80 -24.02
C GLU A 140 2.36 -8.07 -24.50
N LEU A 141 3.28 -8.41 -23.60
CA LEU A 141 4.67 -8.71 -23.95
C LEU A 141 4.81 -9.95 -24.83
N PHE A 142 3.88 -10.88 -24.70
CA PHE A 142 3.98 -12.18 -25.40
C PHE A 142 2.98 -12.34 -26.54
N LYS A 143 2.35 -11.28 -26.98
CA LYS A 143 1.47 -11.31 -28.14
C LYS A 143 2.22 -11.35 -29.46
#